data_d7e0b16473966309a2b93c882ad519be
#
_entry.id   d7e0b16473966309a2b93c882ad519be
#
_cell.length_a   1.000
_cell.length_b   1.000
_cell.length_c   1.000
_cell.angle_alpha   90.00
_cell.angle_beta   90.00
_cell.angle_gamma   90.00
#
_symmetry.space_group_name_H-M   'P 1'
#
loop_
_entity.id
_entity.type
_entity.pdbx_description
1 polymer ?
#
loop_
_entity_poly.entity_id
_entity_poly.type
_entity_poly.pdbx_seq_one_letter_code
_entity_poly.pdbx_strand_id
1 'polypeptide(L)'
;MSEQAKPVGASDKMKAKDFITLGIFTVLFFAVVMVCIFASAATVVTFAFGSAIAAIPGGIIYMLMRAKVPKAGSVLLSGVVIGLIEFLIGAGWAVAVGFIAGAVIAELLARIGHYKSFWLNTIGYSVYMMFFALGTYLPMVIMTGYVDDMSTSNGVSAEYLAELHSFMNGTMVVIIAVVTFVAGIIGTLIAKGVFKKHFQKAGIV
;
A
#
# COMPACT_ATOMS: atom_id res chain seq x y z
N MET A 1 4.56 34.11 36.62
CA MET A 1 5.39 33.72 35.49
C MET A 1 4.51 32.84 34.59
N SER A 2 3.99 33.41 33.53
CA SER A 2 3.09 32.72 32.58
C SER A 2 3.95 31.88 31.62
N GLU A 3 3.86 30.55 31.75
CA GLU A 3 4.42 29.59 30.83
C GLU A 3 3.70 29.73 29.48
N GLN A 4 4.34 30.37 28.52
CA GLN A 4 3.85 30.51 27.16
C GLN A 4 3.77 29.12 26.53
N ALA A 5 2.55 28.61 26.33
CA ALA A 5 2.29 27.41 25.57
C ALA A 5 2.91 27.57 24.17
N LYS A 6 3.88 26.73 23.83
CA LYS A 6 4.44 26.64 22.48
C LYS A 6 3.31 26.45 21.46
N PRO A 7 3.30 27.20 20.34
CA PRO A 7 2.28 27.02 19.32
C PRO A 7 2.36 25.61 18.77
N VAL A 8 1.26 24.85 18.88
CA VAL A 8 1.04 23.56 18.24
C VAL A 8 0.88 23.82 16.75
N GLY A 9 1.98 23.79 15.99
CA GLY A 9 1.89 24.11 14.55
C GLY A 9 3.18 24.11 13.76
N ALA A 10 4.31 23.77 14.33
CA ALA A 10 5.50 23.52 13.52
C ALA A 10 5.41 22.11 12.95
N SER A 11 5.10 21.97 11.66
CA SER A 11 5.29 20.70 10.94
C SER A 11 6.77 20.35 11.06
N ASP A 12 7.07 19.37 11.90
CA ASP A 12 8.45 18.95 12.13
C ASP A 12 8.92 18.31 10.82
N LYS A 13 9.70 19.06 10.03
CA LYS A 13 10.22 18.60 8.74
C LYS A 13 11.00 17.30 8.97
N MET A 14 10.94 16.39 8.02
CA MET A 14 11.73 15.17 8.08
C MET A 14 13.22 15.50 8.17
N LYS A 15 13.90 14.87 9.14
CA LYS A 15 15.36 14.96 9.32
C LYS A 15 16.04 13.76 8.64
N ALA A 16 17.34 13.79 8.43
CA ALA A 16 18.08 12.70 7.79
C ALA A 16 17.77 11.32 8.40
N LYS A 17 17.66 11.22 9.73
CA LYS A 17 17.28 9.98 10.42
C LYS A 17 15.89 9.47 10.05
N ASP A 18 14.95 10.38 9.77
CA ASP A 18 13.59 10.02 9.40
C ASP A 18 13.55 9.43 7.99
N PHE A 19 14.36 9.97 7.06
CA PHE A 19 14.52 9.42 5.70
C PHE A 19 15.15 8.02 5.74
N ILE A 20 16.16 7.79 6.57
CA ILE A 20 16.76 6.46 6.74
C ILE A 20 15.72 5.48 7.28
N THR A 21 15.01 5.85 8.34
CA THR A 21 13.95 5.01 8.91
C THR A 21 12.84 4.73 7.89
N LEU A 22 12.38 5.77 7.17
CA LEU A 22 11.37 5.63 6.13
C LEU A 22 11.85 4.68 5.02
N GLY A 23 13.09 4.83 4.55
CA GLY A 23 13.68 3.95 3.55
C GLY A 23 13.67 2.49 3.97
N ILE A 24 14.09 2.19 5.21
CA ILE A 24 14.07 0.83 5.75
C ILE A 24 12.65 0.25 5.73
N PHE A 25 11.65 0.99 6.24
CA PHE A 25 10.27 0.51 6.26
C PHE A 25 9.67 0.42 4.85
N THR A 26 10.04 1.30 3.93
CA THR A 26 9.60 1.23 2.51
C THR A 26 10.11 -0.05 1.85
N VAL A 27 11.39 -0.38 2.05
CA VAL A 27 11.98 -1.62 1.51
C VAL A 27 11.34 -2.86 2.15
N LEU A 28 11.13 -2.86 3.46
CA LEU A 28 10.46 -3.97 4.15
C LEU A 28 9.02 -4.15 3.67
N PHE A 29 8.28 -3.06 3.52
CA PHE A 29 6.91 -3.09 3.00
C PHE A 29 6.88 -3.64 1.57
N PHE A 30 7.72 -3.10 0.68
CA PHE A 30 7.85 -3.58 -0.70
C PHE A 30 8.20 -5.07 -0.75
N ALA A 31 9.20 -5.51 0.01
CA ALA A 31 9.62 -6.91 0.03
C ALA A 31 8.48 -7.85 0.47
N VAL A 32 7.73 -7.47 1.51
CA VAL A 32 6.60 -8.29 1.99
C VAL A 32 5.47 -8.32 0.96
N VAL A 33 5.15 -7.20 0.33
CA VAL A 33 4.14 -7.16 -0.74
C VAL A 33 4.57 -8.05 -1.89
N MET A 34 5.82 -7.96 -2.36
CA MET A 34 6.36 -8.79 -3.43
C MET A 34 6.29 -10.28 -3.10
N VAL A 35 6.74 -10.68 -1.91
CA VAL A 35 6.66 -12.09 -1.49
C VAL A 35 5.22 -12.60 -1.53
N CYS A 36 4.25 -11.80 -1.05
CA CYS A 36 2.84 -12.19 -1.08
C CYS A 36 2.30 -12.29 -2.51
N ILE A 37 2.63 -11.33 -3.38
CA ILE A 37 2.19 -11.33 -4.79
C ILE A 37 2.80 -12.55 -5.53
N PHE A 38 4.10 -12.78 -5.43
CA PHE A 38 4.73 -13.93 -6.09
C PHE A 38 4.22 -15.26 -5.55
N ALA A 39 4.04 -15.39 -4.24
CA ALA A 39 3.46 -16.59 -3.65
C ALA A 39 2.01 -16.83 -4.12
N SER A 40 1.24 -15.77 -4.35
CA SER A 40 -0.13 -15.86 -4.84
C SER A 40 -0.23 -16.20 -6.33
N ALA A 41 0.83 -16.00 -7.12
CA ALA A 41 0.83 -16.23 -8.57
C ALA A 41 0.76 -17.72 -8.98
N ALA A 42 0.76 -18.66 -8.01
CA ALA A 42 0.68 -20.08 -8.27
C ALA A 42 -0.63 -20.51 -8.97
N THR A 43 -1.74 -19.79 -8.74
CA THR A 43 -3.02 -19.99 -9.44
C THR A 43 -3.66 -18.64 -9.74
N VAL A 44 -4.51 -18.58 -10.76
CA VAL A 44 -5.26 -17.36 -11.12
C VAL A 44 -6.14 -16.86 -9.96
N VAL A 45 -6.78 -17.78 -9.24
CA VAL A 45 -7.65 -17.43 -8.09
C VAL A 45 -6.84 -16.79 -6.96
N THR A 46 -5.71 -17.39 -6.57
CA THR A 46 -4.86 -16.83 -5.51
C THR A 46 -4.23 -15.52 -5.96
N PHE A 47 -3.81 -15.41 -7.21
CA PHE A 47 -3.28 -14.16 -7.79
C PHE A 47 -4.30 -13.03 -7.74
N ALA A 48 -5.56 -13.28 -8.11
CA ALA A 48 -6.62 -12.29 -8.06
C ALA A 48 -6.80 -11.68 -6.66
N PHE A 49 -6.55 -12.43 -5.59
CA PHE A 49 -6.59 -11.94 -4.21
C PHE A 49 -5.21 -11.62 -3.62
N GLY A 50 -4.16 -11.62 -4.43
CA GLY A 50 -2.77 -11.37 -4.00
C GLY A 50 -2.60 -10.04 -3.29
N SER A 51 -3.26 -8.97 -3.77
CA SER A 51 -3.25 -7.66 -3.10
C SER A 51 -3.90 -7.69 -1.71
N ALA A 52 -4.98 -8.45 -1.54
CA ALA A 52 -5.63 -8.63 -0.24
C ALA A 52 -4.74 -9.45 0.72
N ILE A 53 -4.11 -10.52 0.21
CA ILE A 53 -3.14 -11.32 0.98
C ILE A 53 -1.99 -10.42 1.44
N ALA A 54 -1.44 -9.59 0.56
CA ALA A 54 -0.35 -8.66 0.87
C ALA A 54 -0.77 -7.54 1.82
N ALA A 55 -2.04 -7.10 1.77
CA ALA A 55 -2.54 -6.02 2.61
C ALA A 55 -2.52 -6.36 4.11
N ILE A 56 -2.61 -7.63 4.48
CA ILE A 56 -2.60 -8.03 5.89
C ILE A 56 -1.21 -7.80 6.52
N PRO A 57 -0.13 -8.47 6.08
CA PRO A 57 1.19 -8.24 6.66
C PRO A 57 1.74 -6.84 6.33
N GLY A 58 1.43 -6.29 5.17
CA GLY A 58 1.80 -4.92 4.80
C GLY A 58 1.24 -3.87 5.77
N GLY A 59 0.01 -4.08 6.29
CA GLY A 59 -0.61 -3.20 7.28
C GLY A 59 0.18 -3.09 8.58
N ILE A 60 0.81 -4.18 8.98
CA ILE A 60 1.68 -4.20 10.17
C ILE A 60 2.89 -3.28 9.94
N ILE A 61 3.57 -3.43 8.80
CA ILE A 61 4.76 -2.64 8.48
C ILE A 61 4.41 -1.17 8.27
N TYR A 62 3.30 -0.90 7.55
CA TYR A 62 2.81 0.46 7.34
C TYR A 62 2.53 1.17 8.68
N MET A 63 1.81 0.54 9.59
CA MET A 63 1.49 1.14 10.89
C MET A 63 2.74 1.35 11.76
N LEU A 64 3.74 0.45 11.70
CA LEU A 64 5.03 0.66 12.35
C LEU A 64 5.80 1.84 11.74
N MET A 65 5.81 1.96 10.42
CA MET A 65 6.36 3.11 9.71
C MET A 65 5.71 4.41 10.20
N ARG A 66 4.37 4.45 10.29
CA ARG A 66 3.62 5.61 10.79
C ARG A 66 3.97 5.94 12.25
N ALA A 67 4.14 4.92 13.11
CA ALA A 67 4.55 5.12 14.49
C ALA A 67 5.97 5.69 14.62
N LYS A 68 6.87 5.35 13.70
CA LYS A 68 8.26 5.81 13.72
C LYS A 68 8.47 7.15 13.01
N VAL A 69 7.71 7.40 11.93
CA VAL A 69 7.82 8.61 11.11
C VAL A 69 6.42 9.23 10.91
N PRO A 70 5.80 9.80 11.97
CA PRO A 70 4.49 10.45 11.88
C PRO A 70 4.62 11.88 11.31
N LYS A 71 5.23 12.02 10.13
CA LYS A 71 5.59 13.32 9.53
C LYS A 71 5.01 13.48 8.13
N ALA A 72 4.84 14.76 7.75
CA ALA A 72 4.34 15.14 6.45
C ALA A 72 5.20 14.56 5.31
N GLY A 73 4.54 14.00 4.30
CA GLY A 73 5.16 13.46 3.10
C GLY A 73 5.71 12.04 3.25
N SER A 74 5.65 11.42 4.44
CA SER A 74 6.24 10.09 4.63
C SER A 74 5.53 8.99 3.84
N VAL A 75 4.19 9.01 3.78
CA VAL A 75 3.42 8.03 3.01
C VAL A 75 3.58 8.29 1.51
N LEU A 76 3.49 9.57 1.11
CA LEU A 76 3.63 9.95 -0.28
C LEU A 76 5.01 9.56 -0.83
N LEU A 77 6.08 9.87 -0.11
CA LEU A 77 7.44 9.53 -0.54
C LEU A 77 7.63 8.01 -0.67
N SER A 78 7.14 7.25 0.32
CA SER A 78 7.17 5.78 0.27
C SER A 78 6.42 5.24 -0.95
N GLY A 79 5.20 5.73 -1.21
CA GLY A 79 4.39 5.29 -2.33
C GLY A 79 4.96 5.67 -3.70
N VAL A 80 5.57 6.86 -3.82
CA VAL A 80 6.27 7.27 -5.05
C VAL A 80 7.49 6.37 -5.31
N VAL A 81 8.29 6.10 -4.29
CA VAL A 81 9.47 5.21 -4.42
C VAL A 81 9.02 3.80 -4.84
N ILE A 82 8.00 3.24 -4.21
CA ILE A 82 7.49 1.91 -4.57
C ILE A 82 6.92 1.92 -5.99
N GLY A 83 6.09 2.90 -6.34
CA GLY A 83 5.53 3.01 -7.69
C GLY A 83 6.60 3.10 -8.78
N LEU A 84 7.69 3.84 -8.54
CA LEU A 84 8.82 3.90 -9.46
C LEU A 84 9.57 2.56 -9.55
N ILE A 85 9.77 1.87 -8.43
CA ILE A 85 10.40 0.54 -8.44
C ILE A 85 9.53 -0.44 -9.23
N GLU A 86 8.21 -0.48 -8.98
CA GLU A 86 7.26 -1.35 -9.70
C GLU A 86 7.29 -1.10 -11.22
N PHE A 87 7.34 0.17 -11.61
CA PHE A 87 7.49 0.51 -13.03
C PHE A 87 8.81 -0.01 -13.62
N LEU A 88 9.92 0.18 -12.92
CA LEU A 88 11.26 -0.21 -13.38
C LEU A 88 11.45 -1.73 -13.45
N ILE A 89 10.79 -2.50 -12.59
CA ILE A 89 10.86 -3.96 -12.61
C ILE A 89 9.86 -4.62 -13.58
N GLY A 90 9.10 -3.82 -14.32
CA GLY A 90 8.21 -4.32 -15.37
C GLY A 90 6.78 -4.67 -14.92
N ALA A 91 6.34 -4.22 -13.73
CA ALA A 91 4.96 -4.41 -13.28
C ALA A 91 3.93 -3.55 -14.07
N GLY A 92 4.43 -2.61 -14.86
CA GLY A 92 3.63 -1.75 -15.70
C GLY A 92 3.29 -0.39 -15.05
N TRP A 93 3.01 0.59 -15.92
CA TRP A 93 2.73 1.96 -15.50
C TRP A 93 1.45 2.08 -14.65
N ALA A 94 0.45 1.25 -14.91
CA ALA A 94 -0.83 1.31 -14.20
C ALA A 94 -0.67 0.93 -12.71
N VAL A 95 0.19 -0.03 -12.40
CA VAL A 95 0.55 -0.40 -11.01
C VAL A 95 1.25 0.76 -10.32
N ALA A 96 2.20 1.40 -11.00
CA ALA A 96 2.90 2.57 -10.48
C ALA A 96 1.94 3.73 -10.17
N VAL A 97 1.03 4.03 -11.10
CA VAL A 97 -0.01 5.05 -10.91
C VAL A 97 -0.93 4.67 -9.73
N GLY A 98 -1.31 3.41 -9.61
CA GLY A 98 -2.11 2.91 -8.48
C GLY A 98 -1.42 3.19 -7.14
N PHE A 99 -0.16 2.81 -6.99
CA PHE A 99 0.62 3.10 -5.78
C PHE A 99 0.72 4.60 -5.47
N ILE A 100 1.03 5.42 -6.48
CA ILE A 100 1.20 6.86 -6.28
C ILE A 100 -0.14 7.52 -5.93
N ALA A 101 -1.23 7.21 -6.65
CA ALA A 101 -2.55 7.78 -6.39
C ALA A 101 -3.07 7.38 -5.00
N GLY A 102 -2.93 6.11 -4.64
CA GLY A 102 -3.28 5.62 -3.31
C GLY A 102 -2.46 6.30 -2.21
N ALA A 103 -1.16 6.51 -2.43
CA ALA A 103 -0.28 7.21 -1.48
C ALA A 103 -0.67 8.68 -1.30
N VAL A 104 -1.09 9.38 -2.37
CA VAL A 104 -1.59 10.75 -2.28
C VAL A 104 -2.81 10.82 -1.36
N ILE A 105 -3.79 9.94 -1.56
CA ILE A 105 -5.01 9.91 -0.74
C ILE A 105 -4.66 9.52 0.70
N ALA A 106 -3.82 8.52 0.90
CA ALA A 106 -3.39 8.10 2.23
C ALA A 106 -2.64 9.21 2.98
N GLU A 107 -1.79 9.99 2.30
CA GLU A 107 -1.10 11.14 2.87
C GLU A 107 -2.08 12.25 3.27
N LEU A 108 -3.10 12.53 2.42
CA LEU A 108 -4.14 13.51 2.75
C LEU A 108 -4.93 13.10 4.00
N LEU A 109 -5.34 11.84 4.10
CA LEU A 109 -6.03 11.30 5.27
C LEU A 109 -5.14 11.34 6.51
N ALA A 110 -3.86 10.98 6.38
CA ALA A 110 -2.89 11.09 7.47
C ALA A 110 -2.73 12.53 7.95
N ARG A 111 -2.70 13.50 7.01
CA ARG A 111 -2.63 14.94 7.32
C ARG A 111 -3.86 15.44 8.09
N ILE A 112 -5.07 15.04 7.67
CA ILE A 112 -6.32 15.36 8.39
C ILE A 112 -6.25 14.83 9.82
N GLY A 113 -5.67 13.66 10.04
CA GLY A 113 -5.45 13.05 11.37
C GLY A 113 -4.21 13.56 12.10
N HIS A 114 -3.62 14.68 11.67
CA HIS A 114 -2.37 15.22 12.25
C HIS A 114 -1.27 14.16 12.36
N TYR A 115 -1.25 13.19 11.43
CA TYR A 115 -0.33 12.05 11.36
C TYR A 115 -0.38 11.07 12.55
N LYS A 116 -1.32 11.23 13.48
CA LYS A 116 -1.42 10.45 14.72
C LYS A 116 -2.72 9.66 14.86
N SER A 117 -3.76 9.98 14.07
CA SER A 117 -5.03 9.25 14.13
C SER A 117 -4.86 7.81 13.64
N PHE A 118 -5.12 6.84 14.51
CA PHE A 118 -5.10 5.42 14.14
C PHE A 118 -6.07 5.13 12.99
N TRP A 119 -7.32 5.57 13.11
CA TRP A 119 -8.36 5.27 12.12
C TRP A 119 -8.12 5.93 10.77
N LEU A 120 -7.62 7.17 10.73
CA LEU A 120 -7.30 7.82 9.46
C LEU A 120 -6.07 7.21 8.79
N ASN A 121 -5.07 6.73 9.56
CA ASN A 121 -3.98 5.94 9.01
C ASN A 121 -4.47 4.55 8.53
N THR A 122 -5.42 3.91 9.23
CA THR A 122 -6.04 2.64 8.82
C THR A 122 -6.79 2.79 7.50
N ILE A 123 -7.70 3.78 7.40
CA ILE A 123 -8.46 4.04 6.17
C ILE A 123 -7.50 4.44 5.04
N GLY A 124 -6.52 5.31 5.33
CA GLY A 124 -5.50 5.71 4.35
C GLY A 124 -4.74 4.51 3.79
N TYR A 125 -4.29 3.61 4.65
CA TYR A 125 -3.63 2.38 4.22
C TYR A 125 -4.54 1.47 3.39
N SER A 126 -5.79 1.29 3.83
CA SER A 126 -6.75 0.45 3.11
C SER A 126 -7.06 0.99 1.71
N VAL A 127 -7.19 2.32 1.58
CA VAL A 127 -7.30 2.99 0.28
C VAL A 127 -6.03 2.83 -0.54
N TYR A 128 -4.85 2.97 0.07
CA TYR A 128 -3.57 2.78 -0.60
C TYR A 128 -3.46 1.39 -1.24
N MET A 129 -3.78 0.33 -0.49
CA MET A 129 -3.76 -1.04 -1.01
C MET A 129 -4.88 -1.31 -2.03
N MET A 130 -6.05 -0.69 -1.86
CA MET A 130 -7.14 -0.76 -2.84
C MET A 130 -6.72 -0.15 -4.18
N PHE A 131 -6.02 0.98 -4.18
CA PHE A 131 -5.50 1.61 -5.40
C PHE A 131 -4.38 0.80 -6.04
N PHE A 132 -3.53 0.14 -5.25
CA PHE A 132 -2.59 -0.87 -5.77
C PHE A 132 -3.36 -2.00 -6.48
N ALA A 133 -4.40 -2.56 -5.86
CA ALA A 133 -5.24 -3.58 -6.49
C ALA A 133 -5.89 -3.08 -7.79
N LEU A 134 -6.44 -1.86 -7.80
CA LEU A 134 -7.02 -1.28 -9.00
C LEU A 134 -5.96 -1.08 -10.11
N GLY A 135 -4.77 -0.60 -9.77
CA GLY A 135 -3.66 -0.46 -10.72
C GLY A 135 -3.21 -1.80 -11.31
N THR A 136 -3.32 -2.89 -10.55
CA THR A 136 -2.95 -4.23 -10.99
C THR A 136 -4.05 -4.89 -11.83
N TYR A 137 -5.30 -4.88 -11.37
CA TYR A 137 -6.35 -5.73 -11.95
C TYR A 137 -7.29 -5.02 -12.91
N LEU A 138 -7.48 -3.69 -12.80
CA LEU A 138 -8.33 -2.95 -13.73
C LEU A 138 -7.82 -2.99 -15.18
N PRO A 139 -6.49 -2.83 -15.45
CA PRO A 139 -5.96 -2.96 -16.80
C PRO A 139 -6.23 -4.32 -17.45
N MET A 140 -6.34 -5.38 -16.68
CA MET A 140 -6.66 -6.73 -17.19
C MET A 140 -8.04 -6.82 -17.83
N VAL A 141 -8.93 -5.87 -17.53
CA VAL A 141 -10.29 -5.82 -18.08
C VAL A 141 -10.42 -4.77 -19.18
N ILE A 142 -9.74 -3.61 -19.02
CA ILE A 142 -9.95 -2.48 -19.96
C ILE A 142 -8.79 -2.29 -20.95
N MET A 143 -7.66 -2.96 -20.76
CA MET A 143 -6.42 -2.82 -21.54
C MET A 143 -5.78 -4.19 -21.79
N THR A 144 -6.59 -5.19 -22.18
CA THR A 144 -6.16 -6.60 -22.31
C THR A 144 -4.92 -6.76 -23.17
N GLY A 145 -4.88 -6.15 -24.38
CA GLY A 145 -3.72 -6.25 -25.27
C GLY A 145 -2.41 -5.75 -24.62
N TYR A 146 -2.46 -4.62 -23.90
CA TYR A 146 -1.29 -4.13 -23.14
C TYR A 146 -0.84 -5.12 -22.07
N VAL A 147 -1.78 -5.70 -21.33
CA VAL A 147 -1.48 -6.68 -20.27
C VAL A 147 -0.91 -7.96 -20.87
N ASP A 148 -1.43 -8.43 -22.00
CA ASP A 148 -0.97 -9.63 -22.68
C ASP A 148 0.47 -9.47 -23.18
N ASP A 149 0.76 -8.35 -23.85
CA ASP A 149 2.10 -8.04 -24.32
C ASP A 149 3.12 -7.98 -23.17
N MET A 150 2.75 -7.29 -22.09
CA MET A 150 3.60 -7.15 -20.91
C MET A 150 3.80 -8.51 -20.20
N SER A 151 2.73 -9.27 -20.02
CA SER A 151 2.76 -10.57 -19.33
C SER A 151 3.57 -11.61 -20.11
N THR A 152 3.39 -11.66 -21.43
CA THR A 152 4.16 -12.52 -22.31
C THR A 152 5.65 -12.15 -22.30
N SER A 153 5.97 -10.85 -22.31
CA SER A 153 7.35 -10.38 -22.17
C SER A 153 8.01 -10.77 -20.85
N ASN A 154 7.20 -10.92 -19.81
CA ASN A 154 7.62 -11.39 -18.48
C ASN A 154 7.57 -12.93 -18.33
N GLY A 155 7.31 -13.68 -19.40
CA GLY A 155 7.34 -15.13 -19.43
C GLY A 155 6.09 -15.83 -18.87
N VAL A 156 4.96 -15.12 -18.76
CA VAL A 156 3.68 -15.72 -18.36
C VAL A 156 3.15 -16.58 -19.52
N SER A 157 2.72 -17.82 -19.21
CA SER A 157 2.22 -18.74 -20.24
C SER A 157 0.87 -18.29 -20.82
N ALA A 158 0.64 -18.62 -22.08
CA ALA A 158 -0.63 -18.34 -22.77
C ALA A 158 -1.83 -19.03 -22.07
N GLU A 159 -1.61 -20.22 -21.51
CA GLU A 159 -2.63 -20.94 -20.76
C GLU A 159 -3.06 -20.20 -19.51
N TYR A 160 -2.10 -19.69 -18.73
CA TYR A 160 -2.39 -18.87 -17.53
C TYR A 160 -3.11 -17.58 -17.90
N LEU A 161 -2.72 -16.91 -19.00
CA LEU A 161 -3.40 -15.70 -19.47
C LEU A 161 -4.83 -15.99 -19.90
N ALA A 162 -5.08 -17.09 -20.61
CA ALA A 162 -6.44 -17.49 -21.00
C ALA A 162 -7.34 -17.76 -19.78
N GLU A 163 -6.81 -18.44 -18.74
CA GLU A 163 -7.52 -18.65 -17.48
C GLU A 163 -7.77 -17.32 -16.78
N LEU A 164 -6.78 -16.44 -16.72
CA LEU A 164 -6.90 -15.11 -16.11
C LEU A 164 -8.00 -14.29 -16.79
N HIS A 165 -8.06 -14.24 -18.12
CA HIS A 165 -9.11 -13.54 -18.86
C HIS A 165 -10.48 -14.13 -18.63
N SER A 166 -10.60 -15.45 -18.48
CA SER A 166 -11.87 -16.10 -18.17
C SER A 166 -12.40 -15.76 -16.78
N PHE A 167 -11.49 -15.52 -15.84
CA PHE A 167 -11.80 -15.21 -14.45
C PHE A 167 -12.03 -13.72 -14.22
N MET A 168 -11.26 -12.84 -14.90
CA MET A 168 -11.30 -11.40 -14.64
C MET A 168 -12.39 -10.69 -15.43
N ASN A 169 -13.21 -9.95 -14.72
CA ASN A 169 -14.23 -9.05 -15.27
C ASN A 169 -14.43 -7.84 -14.33
N GLY A 170 -15.23 -6.86 -14.75
CA GLY A 170 -15.45 -5.64 -13.96
C GLY A 170 -16.00 -5.90 -12.55
N THR A 171 -16.90 -6.87 -12.40
CA THR A 171 -17.44 -7.26 -11.09
C THR A 171 -16.34 -7.83 -10.19
N MET A 172 -15.47 -8.69 -10.75
CA MET A 172 -14.37 -9.28 -10.01
C MET A 172 -13.37 -8.22 -9.55
N VAL A 173 -13.05 -7.24 -10.39
CA VAL A 173 -12.18 -6.11 -9.99
C VAL A 173 -12.77 -5.34 -8.80
N VAL A 174 -14.07 -5.09 -8.79
CA VAL A 174 -14.74 -4.42 -7.66
C VAL A 174 -14.65 -5.29 -6.39
N ILE A 175 -14.92 -6.59 -6.51
CA ILE A 175 -14.81 -7.53 -5.37
C ILE A 175 -13.39 -7.52 -4.82
N ILE A 176 -12.37 -7.63 -5.66
CA ILE A 176 -10.96 -7.61 -5.27
C ILE A 176 -10.61 -6.29 -4.56
N ALA A 177 -11.05 -5.15 -5.09
CA ALA A 177 -10.81 -3.85 -4.49
C ALA A 177 -11.42 -3.76 -3.08
N VAL A 178 -12.66 -4.19 -2.90
CA VAL A 178 -13.35 -4.20 -1.60
C VAL A 178 -12.68 -5.17 -0.63
N VAL A 179 -12.36 -6.39 -1.06
CA VAL A 179 -11.68 -7.40 -0.22
C VAL A 179 -10.30 -6.90 0.21
N THR A 180 -9.55 -6.25 -0.70
CA THR A 180 -8.25 -5.66 -0.38
C THR A 180 -8.39 -4.51 0.63
N PHE A 181 -9.40 -3.66 0.48
CA PHE A 181 -9.68 -2.60 1.45
C PHE A 181 -9.96 -3.17 2.86
N VAL A 182 -10.82 -4.19 2.95
CA VAL A 182 -11.13 -4.86 4.22
C VAL A 182 -9.90 -5.56 4.81
N ALA A 183 -9.11 -6.24 3.98
CA ALA A 183 -7.85 -6.86 4.40
C ALA A 183 -6.85 -5.83 4.96
N GLY A 184 -6.82 -4.63 4.38
CA GLY A 184 -6.05 -3.50 4.91
C GLY A 184 -6.47 -3.09 6.32
N ILE A 185 -7.77 -3.00 6.58
CA ILE A 185 -8.30 -2.76 7.94
C ILE A 185 -7.85 -3.87 8.89
N ILE A 186 -8.01 -5.13 8.50
CA ILE A 186 -7.61 -6.30 9.32
C ILE A 186 -6.12 -6.23 9.65
N GLY A 187 -5.25 -5.98 8.67
CA GLY A 187 -3.80 -5.87 8.86
C GLY A 187 -3.42 -4.78 9.87
N THR A 188 -4.04 -3.60 9.79
CA THR A 188 -3.78 -2.51 10.73
C THR A 188 -4.33 -2.79 12.14
N LEU A 189 -5.45 -3.50 12.26
CA LEU A 189 -5.99 -3.94 13.55
C LEU A 189 -5.08 -4.99 14.21
N ILE A 190 -4.53 -5.92 13.45
CA ILE A 190 -3.50 -6.86 13.92
C ILE A 190 -2.29 -6.08 14.43
N ALA A 191 -1.81 -5.09 13.67
CA ALA A 191 -0.71 -4.23 14.09
C ALA A 191 -1.02 -3.54 15.43
N LYS A 192 -2.24 -3.01 15.61
CA LYS A 192 -2.67 -2.39 16.87
C LYS A 192 -2.59 -3.36 18.06
N GLY A 193 -3.05 -4.60 17.87
CA GLY A 193 -3.00 -5.64 18.91
C GLY A 193 -1.56 -5.99 19.30
N VAL A 194 -0.72 -6.28 18.30
CA VAL A 194 0.66 -6.73 18.52
C VAL A 194 1.55 -5.60 19.06
N PHE A 195 1.40 -4.38 18.56
CA PHE A 195 2.31 -3.27 18.87
C PHE A 195 1.67 -2.15 19.71
N LYS A 196 0.63 -2.45 20.48
CA LYS A 196 -0.09 -1.47 21.30
C LYS A 196 0.83 -0.53 22.10
N LYS A 197 1.85 -1.07 22.78
CA LYS A 197 2.81 -0.26 23.56
C LYS A 197 3.64 0.70 22.70
N HIS A 198 3.99 0.31 21.45
CA HIS A 198 4.72 1.15 20.53
C HIS A 198 3.85 2.29 19.98
N PHE A 199 2.60 2.01 19.68
CA PHE A 199 1.65 3.01 19.19
C PHE A 199 1.27 4.01 20.28
N GLN A 200 1.11 3.57 21.53
CA GLN A 200 0.90 4.46 22.67
C GLN A 200 2.08 5.44 22.86
N LYS A 201 3.33 4.94 22.79
CA LYS A 201 4.52 5.81 22.88
C LYS A 201 4.61 6.81 21.72
N ALA A 202 4.08 6.47 20.55
CA ALA A 202 4.03 7.34 19.37
C ALA A 202 2.82 8.29 19.35
N GLY A 203 1.88 8.14 20.29
CA GLY A 203 0.66 8.94 20.36
C GLY A 203 -0.33 8.65 19.23
N ILE A 204 -0.36 7.41 18.71
CA ILE A 204 -1.25 6.98 17.62
C ILE A 204 -2.49 6.25 18.18
N VAL A 205 -2.43 5.71 19.39
CA VAL A 205 -3.52 5.01 20.11
C VAL A 205 -3.55 5.46 21.55
#